data_7fe52553af44275a6c1e9121327b918f
#
_entry.id   7fe52553af44275a6c1e9121327b918f
#
_cell.length_a   1.000
_cell.length_b   1.000
_cell.length_c   1.000
_cell.angle_alpha   90.00
_cell.angle_beta   90.00
_cell.angle_gamma   90.00
#
_symmetry.space_group_name_H-M   'P 1'
#
loop_
_entity.id
_entity.type
_entity.pdbx_description
1 polymer ?
#
loop_
_entity_poly.entity_id
_entity_poly.type
_entity_poly.pdbx_seq_one_letter_code
_entity_poly.pdbx_strand_id
1 'polypeptide(L)'
;MSVRQRRSVGVNETLAVAIPAQAVRTRLDFEALYRSSRDDVFAYVAGMLRDRAAAEDVTAAAFERAYRKRRSFDERRGAPRAWLFGIARNAALDELRRRRRVATLAVEPADESAAPVAADAVEGALRRSVLQAGISSLEPRDRELVALKFFAGLSNSEIASVLGVTPSNAGTMLHRAVQKLRKACHATP
;
A
#
# COMPACT_ATOMS: atom_id res chain seq x y z
N MET A 1 -70.76 -40.79 -37.08
CA MET A 1 -70.17 -41.54 -35.93
C MET A 1 -69.06 -40.66 -35.33
N SER A 2 -69.25 -40.29 -34.11
CA SER A 2 -68.56 -39.23 -33.39
C SER A 2 -67.36 -39.78 -32.64
N VAL A 3 -66.19 -39.22 -32.78
CA VAL A 3 -65.08 -39.49 -31.86
C VAL A 3 -64.59 -38.15 -31.24
N ARG A 4 -64.74 -38.07 -29.95
CA ARG A 4 -64.42 -36.93 -29.11
C ARG A 4 -62.92 -36.80 -28.91
N GLN A 5 -62.45 -35.62 -29.17
CA GLN A 5 -61.12 -35.16 -28.85
C GLN A 5 -61.00 -34.78 -27.37
N ARG A 6 -60.11 -35.45 -26.64
CA ARG A 6 -59.76 -35.04 -25.25
C ARG A 6 -58.65 -34.03 -25.26
N ARG A 7 -58.94 -32.91 -24.64
CA ARG A 7 -57.97 -31.84 -24.32
C ARG A 7 -57.07 -32.36 -23.20
N SER A 8 -55.77 -32.27 -23.44
CA SER A 8 -54.75 -32.36 -22.37
C SER A 8 -54.34 -30.93 -22.00
N VAL A 9 -54.68 -30.52 -20.78
CA VAL A 9 -54.23 -29.33 -20.14
C VAL A 9 -53.07 -29.73 -19.28
N GLY A 10 -51.94 -29.11 -19.44
CA GLY A 10 -50.78 -29.38 -18.58
C GLY A 10 -49.66 -28.43 -18.86
N VAL A 11 -49.89 -27.16 -18.62
CA VAL A 11 -48.79 -26.19 -18.63
C VAL A 11 -48.44 -25.90 -17.18
N ASN A 12 -47.40 -26.56 -16.70
CA ASN A 12 -46.77 -26.20 -15.46
C ASN A 12 -45.72 -25.13 -15.78
N GLU A 13 -46.14 -23.88 -15.80
CA GLU A 13 -45.28 -22.74 -15.94
C GLU A 13 -44.64 -22.50 -14.57
N THR A 14 -43.48 -23.14 -14.37
CA THR A 14 -42.63 -22.88 -13.19
C THR A 14 -42.09 -21.48 -13.34
N LEU A 15 -42.72 -20.53 -12.68
CA LEU A 15 -42.19 -19.21 -12.44
C LEU A 15 -40.85 -19.35 -11.69
N ALA A 16 -39.77 -19.37 -12.47
CA ALA A 16 -38.42 -19.16 -11.93
C ALA A 16 -38.37 -17.73 -11.40
N VAL A 17 -38.64 -17.60 -10.10
CA VAL A 17 -38.34 -16.35 -9.37
C VAL A 17 -36.83 -16.16 -9.49
N ALA A 18 -36.42 -15.29 -10.40
CA ALA A 18 -35.06 -14.82 -10.47
C ALA A 18 -34.76 -14.08 -9.16
N ILE A 19 -34.13 -14.78 -8.22
CA ILE A 19 -33.54 -14.17 -7.04
C ILE A 19 -32.47 -13.22 -7.60
N PRO A 20 -32.58 -11.90 -7.39
CA PRO A 20 -31.53 -11.00 -7.82
C PRO A 20 -30.26 -11.49 -7.14
N ALA A 21 -29.24 -11.78 -7.91
CA ALA A 21 -27.90 -12.04 -7.41
C ALA A 21 -27.46 -10.77 -6.64
N GLN A 22 -27.85 -10.73 -5.38
CA GLN A 22 -27.28 -9.75 -4.45
C GLN A 22 -25.79 -10.05 -4.50
N ALA A 23 -25.05 -9.13 -5.11
CA ALA A 23 -23.60 -9.15 -5.13
C ALA A 23 -23.15 -9.35 -3.67
N VAL A 24 -22.74 -10.57 -3.35
CA VAL A 24 -22.15 -10.90 -2.05
C VAL A 24 -20.97 -9.95 -1.93
N ARG A 25 -21.14 -8.89 -1.16
CA ARG A 25 -20.03 -7.98 -0.84
C ARG A 25 -19.03 -8.84 -0.07
N THR A 26 -18.01 -9.29 -0.75
CA THR A 26 -16.95 -10.09 -0.13
C THR A 26 -16.42 -9.26 1.04
N ARG A 27 -16.68 -9.77 2.24
CA ARG A 27 -16.28 -9.05 3.44
C ARG A 27 -14.77 -9.15 3.55
N LEU A 28 -14.09 -8.00 3.61
CA LEU A 28 -12.65 -7.94 3.77
C LEU A 28 -12.21 -8.83 4.94
N ASP A 29 -11.43 -9.87 4.66
CA ASP A 29 -10.73 -10.63 5.69
C ASP A 29 -9.57 -9.77 6.22
N PHE A 30 -9.89 -8.99 7.25
CA PHE A 30 -8.91 -8.08 7.84
C PHE A 30 -7.78 -8.82 8.55
N GLU A 31 -8.05 -9.99 9.12
CA GLU A 31 -7.04 -10.79 9.80
C GLU A 31 -5.99 -11.32 8.83
N ALA A 32 -6.43 -11.88 7.70
CA ALA A 32 -5.53 -12.31 6.63
C ALA A 32 -4.73 -11.13 6.07
N LEU A 33 -5.37 -9.99 5.84
CA LEU A 33 -4.70 -8.76 5.38
C LEU A 33 -3.65 -8.27 6.38
N TYR A 34 -3.97 -8.28 7.67
CA TYR A 34 -3.03 -7.89 8.73
C TYR A 34 -1.81 -8.79 8.74
N ARG A 35 -1.99 -10.12 8.82
CA ARG A 35 -0.89 -11.09 8.88
C ARG A 35 0.03 -11.00 7.65
N SER A 36 -0.55 -10.84 6.47
CA SER A 36 0.21 -10.81 5.22
C SER A 36 0.88 -9.47 4.91
N SER A 37 0.52 -8.39 5.62
CA SER A 37 0.96 -7.05 5.25
C SER A 37 1.66 -6.28 6.37
N ARG A 38 1.64 -6.79 7.61
CA ARG A 38 2.17 -6.08 8.78
C ARG A 38 3.61 -5.64 8.60
N ASP A 39 4.47 -6.58 8.22
CA ASP A 39 5.91 -6.33 8.12
C ASP A 39 6.23 -5.42 6.93
N ASP A 40 5.51 -5.58 5.83
CA ASP A 40 5.66 -4.74 4.64
C ASP A 40 5.18 -3.30 4.88
N VAL A 41 4.07 -3.12 5.61
CA VAL A 41 3.59 -1.78 6.00
C VAL A 41 4.60 -1.10 6.91
N PHE A 42 5.14 -1.83 7.89
CA PHE A 42 6.19 -1.30 8.75
C PHE A 42 7.43 -0.91 7.95
N ALA A 43 7.94 -1.79 7.08
CA ALA A 43 9.11 -1.51 6.25
C ALA A 43 8.90 -0.28 5.35
N TYR A 44 7.70 -0.15 4.76
CA TYR A 44 7.33 1.02 3.97
C TYR A 44 7.34 2.30 4.80
N VAL A 45 6.66 2.30 5.96
CA VAL A 45 6.57 3.47 6.84
C VAL A 45 7.94 3.85 7.39
N ALA A 46 8.77 2.87 7.78
CA ALA A 46 10.14 3.08 8.24
C ALA A 46 11.01 3.71 7.14
N GLY A 47 10.86 3.26 5.89
CA GLY A 47 11.52 3.86 4.73
C GLY A 47 11.10 5.32 4.48
N MET A 48 9.85 5.67 4.77
CA MET A 48 9.32 7.03 4.65
C MET A 48 9.79 7.94 5.78
N LEU A 49 9.70 7.49 7.03
CA LEU A 49 9.94 8.32 8.22
C LEU A 49 11.41 8.35 8.66
N ARG A 50 12.18 7.32 8.33
CA ARG A 50 13.59 7.16 8.75
C ARG A 50 13.77 7.18 10.28
N ASP A 51 12.73 6.82 11.01
CA ASP A 51 12.66 6.77 12.46
C ASP A 51 11.85 5.53 12.83
N ARG A 52 12.49 4.61 13.53
CA ARG A 52 11.90 3.30 13.87
C ARG A 52 10.74 3.44 14.85
N ALA A 53 10.90 4.23 15.90
CA ALA A 53 9.86 4.40 16.92
C ALA A 53 8.60 5.02 16.31
N ALA A 54 8.76 6.10 15.56
CA ALA A 54 7.62 6.69 14.88
C ALA A 54 7.03 5.77 13.78
N ALA A 55 7.83 4.92 13.16
CA ALA A 55 7.30 3.94 12.20
C ALA A 55 6.44 2.88 12.87
N GLU A 56 6.78 2.43 14.09
CA GLU A 56 5.98 1.52 14.90
C GLU A 56 4.62 2.16 15.24
N ASP A 57 4.62 3.40 15.73
CA ASP A 57 3.41 4.14 16.08
C ASP A 57 2.50 4.39 14.87
N VAL A 58 3.07 4.86 13.78
CA VAL A 58 2.33 5.15 12.54
C VAL A 58 1.78 3.87 11.90
N THR A 59 2.53 2.77 11.97
CA THR A 59 2.05 1.46 11.50
C THR A 59 0.86 0.99 12.31
N ALA A 60 0.92 1.07 13.64
CA ALA A 60 -0.18 0.73 14.52
C ALA A 60 -1.42 1.60 14.23
N ALA A 61 -1.24 2.91 14.11
CA ALA A 61 -2.31 3.85 13.78
C ALA A 61 -2.93 3.57 12.39
N ALA A 62 -2.11 3.16 11.40
CA ALA A 62 -2.59 2.81 10.08
C ALA A 62 -3.50 1.57 10.11
N PHE A 63 -3.10 0.52 10.82
CA PHE A 63 -3.92 -0.69 10.99
C PHE A 63 -5.18 -0.44 11.80
N GLU A 64 -5.12 0.35 12.86
CA GLU A 64 -6.31 0.76 13.61
C GLU A 64 -7.31 1.51 12.71
N ARG A 65 -6.83 2.48 11.93
CA ARG A 65 -7.65 3.23 10.97
C ARG A 65 -8.25 2.31 9.90
N ALA A 66 -7.47 1.37 9.39
CA ALA A 66 -7.93 0.36 8.43
C ALA A 66 -9.00 -0.55 9.05
N TYR A 67 -8.80 -1.01 10.29
CA TYR A 67 -9.79 -1.82 10.99
C TYR A 67 -11.11 -1.10 11.19
N ARG A 68 -11.08 0.16 11.60
CA ARG A 68 -12.30 0.99 11.73
C ARG A 68 -13.02 1.15 10.40
N LYS A 69 -12.27 1.30 9.30
CA LYS A 69 -12.80 1.49 7.95
C LYS A 69 -13.07 0.19 7.18
N ARG A 70 -12.79 -1.00 7.72
CA ARG A 70 -12.90 -2.29 7.00
C ARG A 70 -14.26 -2.57 6.38
N ARG A 71 -15.34 -2.03 6.97
CA ARG A 71 -16.71 -2.19 6.45
C ARG A 71 -16.99 -1.31 5.23
N SER A 72 -16.23 -0.25 5.03
CA SER A 72 -16.34 0.67 3.88
C SER A 72 -15.40 0.30 2.74
N PHE A 73 -14.62 -0.77 2.88
CA PHE A 73 -13.79 -1.28 1.79
C PHE A 73 -14.68 -1.76 0.64
N ASP A 74 -14.30 -1.39 -0.59
CA ASP A 74 -14.99 -1.78 -1.82
C ASP A 74 -13.97 -2.36 -2.80
N GLU A 75 -14.06 -3.67 -3.06
CA GLU A 75 -13.15 -4.38 -3.98
C GLU A 75 -13.16 -3.83 -5.40
N ARG A 76 -14.26 -3.19 -5.82
CA ARG A 76 -14.37 -2.57 -7.15
C ARG A 76 -13.39 -1.39 -7.31
N ARG A 77 -12.95 -0.80 -6.20
CA ARG A 77 -12.05 0.35 -6.16
C ARG A 77 -10.58 -0.04 -6.08
N GLY A 78 -10.27 -1.32 -5.90
CA GLY A 78 -8.90 -1.82 -5.89
C GLY A 78 -8.67 -2.96 -4.88
N ALA A 79 -7.47 -3.51 -4.94
CA ALA A 79 -7.06 -4.60 -4.06
C ALA A 79 -7.00 -4.15 -2.59
N PRO A 80 -7.32 -5.04 -1.63
CA PRO A 80 -7.24 -4.76 -0.18
C PRO A 80 -5.87 -4.21 0.24
N ARG A 81 -4.82 -4.75 -0.33
CA ARG A 81 -3.45 -4.35 -0.06
C ARG A 81 -3.19 -2.89 -0.49
N ALA A 82 -3.54 -2.51 -1.71
CA ALA A 82 -3.39 -1.14 -2.19
C ALA A 82 -4.18 -0.13 -1.34
N TRP A 83 -5.41 -0.50 -0.92
CA TRP A 83 -6.22 0.30 -0.02
C TRP A 83 -5.54 0.49 1.35
N LEU A 84 -4.98 -0.58 1.95
CA LEU A 84 -4.24 -0.51 3.21
C LEU A 84 -3.02 0.40 3.09
N PHE A 85 -2.22 0.25 2.02
CA PHE A 85 -1.06 1.11 1.77
C PHE A 85 -1.44 2.57 1.52
N GLY A 86 -2.61 2.85 0.94
CA GLY A 86 -3.16 4.20 0.87
C GLY A 86 -3.42 4.82 2.24
N ILE A 87 -3.92 4.03 3.20
CA ILE A 87 -4.12 4.47 4.59
C ILE A 87 -2.77 4.70 5.29
N ALA A 88 -1.83 3.77 5.16
CA ALA A 88 -0.50 3.87 5.74
C ALA A 88 0.28 5.08 5.19
N ARG A 89 0.19 5.31 3.87
CA ARG A 89 0.74 6.49 3.20
C ARG A 89 0.23 7.80 3.81
N ASN A 90 -1.07 7.92 3.96
CA ASN A 90 -1.65 9.14 4.52
C ASN A 90 -1.20 9.34 5.96
N ALA A 91 -1.14 8.29 6.77
CA ALA A 91 -0.65 8.36 8.14
C ALA A 91 0.83 8.79 8.20
N ALA A 92 1.69 8.25 7.35
CA ALA A 92 3.11 8.63 7.27
C ALA A 92 3.28 10.08 6.79
N LEU A 93 2.51 10.53 5.79
CA LEU A 93 2.55 11.92 5.33
C LEU A 93 2.06 12.90 6.40
N ASP A 94 1.02 12.54 7.18
CA ASP A 94 0.54 13.36 8.28
C ASP A 94 1.62 13.52 9.37
N GLU A 95 2.34 12.45 9.69
CA GLU A 95 3.47 12.48 10.62
C GLU A 95 4.63 13.36 10.10
N LEU A 96 5.01 13.23 8.82
CA LEU A 96 6.02 14.10 8.21
C LEU A 96 5.62 15.58 8.24
N ARG A 97 4.33 15.89 8.01
CA ARG A 97 3.81 17.26 8.12
C ARG A 97 3.85 17.75 9.55
N ARG A 98 3.52 16.89 10.52
CA ARG A 98 3.60 17.20 11.95
C ARG A 98 5.03 17.56 12.35
N ARG A 99 6.01 16.75 11.97
CA ARG A 99 7.44 16.98 12.23
C ARG A 99 7.94 18.29 11.64
N ARG A 100 7.58 18.56 10.39
CA ARG A 100 7.95 19.84 9.74
C ARG A 100 7.41 21.04 10.51
N ARG A 101 6.16 20.99 10.97
CA ARG A 101 5.58 22.08 11.79
C ARG A 101 6.33 22.25 13.12
N VAL A 102 6.66 21.16 13.79
CA VAL A 102 7.44 21.21 15.05
C VAL A 102 8.84 21.78 14.79
N ALA A 103 9.54 21.31 13.76
CA ALA A 103 10.86 21.81 13.39
C ALA A 103 10.85 23.30 12.98
N THR A 104 9.76 23.78 12.36
CA THR A 104 9.60 25.21 12.04
C THR A 104 9.40 26.07 13.30
N LEU A 105 8.85 25.50 14.37
CA LEU A 105 8.64 26.18 15.65
C LEU A 105 9.84 26.04 16.60
N ALA A 106 10.67 25.02 16.41
CA ALA A 106 11.91 24.81 17.14
C ALA A 106 13.06 25.49 16.41
N VAL A 107 13.82 26.31 17.11
CA VAL A 107 14.98 27.07 16.56
C VAL A 107 16.19 26.16 16.29
N GLU A 108 16.12 24.87 16.64
CA GLU A 108 17.19 23.89 16.37
C GLU A 108 16.79 22.89 15.30
N PRO A 109 17.69 22.58 14.32
CA PRO A 109 17.45 21.53 13.33
C PRO A 109 17.43 20.15 14.04
N ALA A 110 16.35 19.41 13.87
CA ALA A 110 16.26 18.04 14.35
C ALA A 110 17.27 17.17 13.57
N ASP A 111 18.19 16.56 14.30
CA ASP A 111 19.13 15.56 13.77
C ASP A 111 18.34 14.40 13.17
N GLU A 112 18.45 14.19 11.85
CA GLU A 112 17.85 13.07 11.16
C GLU A 112 18.65 11.79 11.46
N SER A 113 18.50 11.24 12.66
CA SER A 113 19.12 9.98 13.06
C SER A 113 18.49 8.82 12.31
N ALA A 114 19.17 8.33 11.29
CA ALA A 114 18.86 7.05 10.67
C ALA A 114 19.36 5.92 11.58
N ALA A 115 18.45 5.25 12.30
CA ALA A 115 18.80 4.05 13.05
C ALA A 115 19.18 2.90 12.08
N PRO A 116 20.35 2.26 12.25
CA PRO A 116 20.75 1.14 11.40
C PRO A 116 19.94 -0.11 11.77
N VAL A 117 19.43 -0.80 10.77
CA VAL A 117 18.90 -2.17 10.92
C VAL A 117 20.09 -3.10 11.02
N ALA A 118 20.07 -3.97 12.04
CA ALA A 118 21.14 -4.82 12.53
C ALA A 118 21.97 -5.57 11.48
N ALA A 119 23.21 -5.83 11.89
CA ALA A 119 24.36 -6.30 11.13
C ALA A 119 24.27 -7.78 10.71
N ASP A 120 24.79 -8.05 9.50
CA ASP A 120 25.48 -9.28 9.16
C ASP A 120 26.54 -8.98 8.09
N ALA A 121 27.77 -9.45 8.34
CA ALA A 121 28.95 -9.42 7.49
C ALA A 121 29.38 -8.04 6.88
N VAL A 122 30.64 -7.68 7.04
CA VAL A 122 31.22 -6.37 6.71
C VAL A 122 30.93 -5.91 5.27
N GLU A 123 30.98 -6.79 4.28
CA GLU A 123 30.69 -6.46 2.88
C GLU A 123 29.20 -6.19 2.64
N GLY A 124 28.30 -6.95 3.30
CA GLY A 124 26.87 -6.71 3.27
C GLY A 124 26.47 -5.45 4.03
N ALA A 125 27.21 -5.08 5.07
CA ALA A 125 26.98 -3.83 5.81
C ALA A 125 27.35 -2.61 4.95
N LEU A 126 28.47 -2.66 4.23
CA LEU A 126 28.89 -1.59 3.33
C LEU A 126 27.88 -1.39 2.18
N ARG A 127 27.43 -2.47 1.53
CA ARG A 127 26.41 -2.39 0.47
C ARG A 127 25.08 -1.84 1.00
N ARG A 128 24.67 -2.21 2.22
CA ARG A 128 23.48 -1.67 2.87
C ARG A 128 23.64 -0.19 3.20
N SER A 129 24.81 0.22 3.69
CA SER A 129 25.12 1.63 3.99
C SER A 129 25.06 2.49 2.72
N VAL A 130 25.66 2.06 1.62
CA VAL A 130 25.61 2.75 0.33
C VAL A 130 24.18 2.85 -0.19
N LEU A 131 23.39 1.76 -0.11
CA LEU A 131 22.00 1.78 -0.54
C LEU A 131 21.14 2.72 0.35
N GLN A 132 21.37 2.72 1.66
CA GLN A 132 20.67 3.56 2.60
C GLN A 132 21.01 5.04 2.37
N ALA A 133 22.27 5.37 2.13
CA ALA A 133 22.71 6.71 1.75
C ALA A 133 22.07 7.13 0.41
N GLY A 134 22.06 6.23 -0.58
CA GLY A 134 21.42 6.49 -1.87
C GLY A 134 19.91 6.74 -1.74
N ILE A 135 19.18 5.93 -0.96
CA ILE A 135 17.75 6.16 -0.70
C ILE A 135 17.53 7.49 0.04
N SER A 136 18.43 7.83 0.96
CA SER A 136 18.35 9.06 1.74
C SER A 136 18.53 10.32 0.88
N SER A 137 19.34 10.26 -0.17
CA SER A 137 19.57 11.36 -1.10
C SER A 137 18.43 11.58 -2.09
N LEU A 138 17.49 10.63 -2.21
CA LEU A 138 16.34 10.78 -3.09
C LEU A 138 15.39 11.87 -2.59
N GLU A 139 14.78 12.57 -3.55
CA GLU A 139 13.63 13.43 -3.28
C GLU A 139 12.50 12.62 -2.60
N PRO A 140 11.69 13.23 -1.72
CA PRO A 140 10.64 12.52 -0.96
C PRO A 140 9.70 11.69 -1.85
N ARG A 141 9.35 12.20 -3.03
CA ARG A 141 8.47 11.51 -3.98
C ARG A 141 9.12 10.29 -4.62
N ASP A 142 10.40 10.39 -4.97
CA ASP A 142 11.15 9.28 -5.56
C ASP A 142 11.41 8.20 -4.51
N ARG A 143 11.71 8.59 -3.28
CA ARG A 143 11.85 7.69 -2.13
C ARG A 143 10.56 6.92 -1.84
N GLU A 144 9.42 7.60 -1.88
CA GLU A 144 8.11 6.98 -1.72
C GLU A 144 7.85 5.90 -2.79
N LEU A 145 8.15 6.17 -4.05
CA LEU A 145 8.01 5.20 -5.15
C LEU A 145 8.87 3.96 -4.95
N VAL A 146 10.13 4.16 -4.55
CA VAL A 146 11.05 3.07 -4.21
C VAL A 146 10.49 2.27 -3.03
N ALA A 147 9.99 2.92 -1.99
CA ALA A 147 9.43 2.25 -0.83
C ALA A 147 8.18 1.42 -1.19
N LEU A 148 7.26 1.96 -1.98
CA LEU A 148 6.07 1.22 -2.45
C LEU A 148 6.43 0.01 -3.32
N LYS A 149 7.49 0.11 -4.14
CA LYS A 149 7.92 -0.99 -5.02
C LYS A 149 8.69 -2.07 -4.28
N PHE A 150 9.69 -1.69 -3.51
CA PHE A 150 10.69 -2.63 -2.99
C PHE A 150 10.45 -3.04 -1.53
N PHE A 151 9.90 -2.16 -0.69
CA PHE A 151 9.54 -2.52 0.68
C PHE A 151 8.11 -3.05 0.78
N ALA A 152 7.17 -2.40 0.08
CA ALA A 152 5.78 -2.85 0.05
C ALA A 152 5.48 -3.95 -0.98
N GLY A 153 6.37 -4.20 -1.94
CA GLY A 153 6.19 -5.22 -2.98
C GLY A 153 5.01 -4.96 -3.93
N LEU A 154 4.54 -3.71 -4.04
CA LEU A 154 3.36 -3.40 -4.85
C LEU A 154 3.65 -3.47 -6.35
N SER A 155 2.64 -3.92 -7.12
CA SER A 155 2.62 -3.83 -8.57
C SER A 155 2.45 -2.37 -9.03
N ASN A 156 2.78 -2.07 -10.29
CA ASN A 156 2.62 -0.71 -10.82
C ASN A 156 1.15 -0.24 -10.79
N SER A 157 0.18 -1.14 -10.96
CA SER A 157 -1.24 -0.83 -10.85
C SER A 157 -1.66 -0.49 -9.41
N GLU A 158 -1.13 -1.21 -8.42
CA GLU A 158 -1.37 -0.91 -7.01
C GLU A 158 -0.72 0.40 -6.60
N ILE A 159 0.54 0.66 -7.02
CA ILE A 159 1.21 1.95 -6.82
C ILE A 159 0.40 3.08 -7.42
N ALA A 160 -0.12 2.90 -8.64
CA ALA A 160 -0.98 3.87 -9.30
C ALA A 160 -2.23 4.17 -8.47
N SER A 161 -2.88 3.14 -7.93
CA SER A 161 -4.04 3.28 -7.04
C SER A 161 -3.70 4.02 -5.76
N VAL A 162 -2.55 3.73 -5.14
CA VAL A 162 -2.08 4.40 -3.90
C VAL A 162 -1.78 5.88 -4.14
N LEU A 163 -1.17 6.20 -5.29
CA LEU A 163 -0.74 7.56 -5.63
C LEU A 163 -1.79 8.40 -6.35
N GLY A 164 -2.90 7.79 -6.80
CA GLY A 164 -3.94 8.46 -7.59
C GLY A 164 -3.48 8.86 -9.01
N VAL A 165 -2.65 8.03 -9.64
CA VAL A 165 -2.12 8.24 -11.00
C VAL A 165 -2.48 7.08 -11.92
N THR A 166 -2.16 7.18 -13.21
CA THR A 166 -2.32 6.04 -14.14
C THR A 166 -1.19 5.02 -13.96
N PRO A 167 -1.42 3.72 -14.26
CA PRO A 167 -0.38 2.69 -14.19
C PRO A 167 0.85 2.98 -15.06
N SER A 168 0.65 3.55 -16.25
CA SER A 168 1.73 3.96 -17.13
C SER A 168 2.57 5.08 -16.50
N ASN A 169 1.92 6.07 -15.89
CA ASN A 169 2.62 7.16 -15.19
C ASN A 169 3.40 6.64 -13.98
N ALA A 170 2.78 5.73 -13.18
CA ALA A 170 3.47 5.10 -12.05
C ALA A 170 4.74 4.36 -12.50
N GLY A 171 4.66 3.61 -13.62
CA GLY A 171 5.82 2.92 -14.20
C GLY A 171 6.93 3.89 -14.63
N THR A 172 6.58 4.97 -15.30
CA THR A 172 7.54 6.00 -15.75
C THR A 172 8.20 6.69 -14.56
N MET A 173 7.42 7.07 -13.56
CA MET A 173 7.92 7.70 -12.33
C MET A 173 8.86 6.76 -11.58
N LEU A 174 8.47 5.49 -11.41
CA LEU A 174 9.29 4.48 -10.75
C LEU A 174 10.61 4.26 -11.50
N HIS A 175 10.58 4.16 -12.82
CA HIS A 175 11.80 4.03 -13.64
C HIS A 175 12.77 5.18 -13.36
N ARG A 176 12.29 6.43 -13.36
CA ARG A 176 13.10 7.61 -13.07
C ARG A 176 13.67 7.59 -11.65
N ALA A 177 12.85 7.21 -10.66
CA ALA A 177 13.30 7.10 -9.27
C ALA A 177 14.41 6.04 -9.10
N VAL A 178 14.28 4.88 -9.75
CA VAL A 178 15.32 3.83 -9.74
C VAL A 178 16.60 4.29 -10.43
N GLN A 179 16.51 5.03 -11.54
CA GLN A 179 17.70 5.58 -12.19
C GLN A 179 18.44 6.60 -11.31
N LYS A 180 17.70 7.44 -10.58
CA LYS A 180 18.30 8.37 -9.61
C LYS A 180 18.98 7.62 -8.46
N LEU A 181 18.31 6.56 -7.92
CA LEU A 181 18.89 5.72 -6.88
C LEU A 181 20.19 5.06 -7.34
N ARG A 182 20.21 4.48 -8.55
CA ARG A 182 21.42 3.90 -9.13
C ARG A 182 22.56 4.92 -9.21
N LYS A 183 22.29 6.11 -9.73
CA LYS A 183 23.31 7.18 -9.80
C LYS A 183 23.82 7.56 -8.41
N ALA A 184 22.94 7.66 -7.40
CA ALA A 184 23.33 7.99 -6.03
C ALA A 184 24.24 6.90 -5.42
N CYS A 185 23.89 5.60 -5.63
CA CYS A 185 24.71 4.48 -5.15
C CYS A 185 26.07 4.38 -5.84
N HIS A 186 26.21 4.80 -7.10
CA HIS A 186 27.48 4.82 -7.83
C HIS A 186 28.35 6.06 -7.53
N ALA A 187 27.74 7.13 -7.00
CA ALA A 187 28.45 8.36 -6.63
C ALA A 187 29.05 8.29 -5.21
N THR A 188 28.69 7.27 -4.43
CA THR A 188 29.25 7.04 -3.10
C THR A 188 30.51 6.18 -3.25
N PRO A 189 31.71 6.71 -2.94
CA PRO A 189 32.99 5.99 -3.08
C PRO A 189 33.11 4.79 -2.14
#